data_c7a47000c9994667387a57e8bbfb7a79
#
_entry.id   c7a47000c9994667387a57e8bbfb7a79
#
_cell.length_a   1.000
_cell.length_b   1.000
_cell.length_c   1.000
_cell.angle_alpha   90.00
_cell.angle_beta   90.00
_cell.angle_gamma   90.00
#
_symmetry.space_group_name_H-M   'P 1'
#
loop_
_entity.id
_entity.type
_entity.pdbx_description
1 polymer ?
#
loop_
_entity_poly.entity_id
_entity_poly.type
_entity_poly.pdbx_seq_one_letter_code
_entity_poly.pdbx_strand_id
1 'polypeptide(L)'
;PFPSGRAAAEVLMSNEGSKAKLMLGSGLIALVYDFILNSLGWWEEVIRTTAFKWGTALADQTKLNAAVDTDAALLGLGYFTGLRYAAIIAAGSFFSWFVCIPIVYYLAPEHIMQINGHAVPLAEAPIRKVFLDYVRHIGIGMLAMAGIIGLLNMSKVVASVVKNAVLDIFSSKTVDVNLLRTQRDVPTSWIGAGILLCTVLFAAYFHFMYAESFSQTIVAFLIVLIMSFLLSVVGISSIAYTGTEPVSGMTIFMIIISAVCLTAAGMTGKVGMI
;
A
#
# COMPACT_ATOMS: atom_id res chain seq x y z
N PRO A 1 5.24 12.84 11.02
CA PRO A 1 5.12 11.50 10.46
C PRO A 1 4.23 10.62 11.34
N PHE A 2 3.68 9.56 10.77
CA PHE A 2 2.76 8.62 11.42
C PHE A 2 1.46 9.25 11.94
N PRO A 3 0.55 9.72 11.06
CA PRO A 3 -0.69 10.40 11.45
C PRO A 3 -1.56 9.55 12.40
N SER A 4 -1.71 8.25 12.12
CA SER A 4 -2.48 7.32 12.95
C SER A 4 -1.86 7.10 14.33
N GLY A 5 -0.53 6.98 14.43
CA GLY A 5 0.18 6.86 15.69
C GLY A 5 0.08 8.12 16.54
N ARG A 6 0.13 9.29 15.88
CA ARG A 6 -0.08 10.58 16.56
C ARG A 6 -1.50 10.72 17.08
N ALA A 7 -2.50 10.35 16.29
CA ALA A 7 -3.88 10.31 16.73
C ALA A 7 -4.08 9.40 17.95
N ALA A 8 -3.51 8.19 17.91
CA ALA A 8 -3.56 7.26 19.05
C ALA A 8 -2.89 7.83 20.32
N ALA A 9 -1.75 8.50 20.17
CA ALA A 9 -1.07 9.15 21.29
C ALA A 9 -1.92 10.30 21.87
N GLU A 10 -2.54 11.11 21.03
CA GLU A 10 -3.44 12.18 21.48
C GLU A 10 -4.68 11.62 22.19
N VAL A 11 -5.23 10.47 21.71
CA VAL A 11 -6.30 9.73 22.37
C VAL A 11 -5.89 9.31 23.78
N LEU A 12 -4.73 8.69 23.93
CA LEU A 12 -4.20 8.25 25.23
C LEU A 12 -3.95 9.42 26.19
N MET A 13 -3.39 10.53 25.69
CA MET A 13 -3.12 11.71 26.50
C MET A 13 -4.39 12.50 26.85
N SER A 14 -5.48 12.34 26.09
CA SER A 14 -6.74 13.05 26.31
C SER A 14 -7.63 12.42 27.39
N ASN A 15 -7.18 11.34 28.03
CA ASN A 15 -7.97 10.57 28.99
C ASN A 15 -8.29 11.34 30.30
N GLU A 16 -7.92 12.62 30.40
CA GLU A 16 -8.21 13.47 31.54
C GLU A 16 -9.37 14.44 31.26
N GLY A 17 -10.53 14.14 31.80
CA GLY A 17 -11.63 15.09 32.01
C GLY A 17 -12.42 15.49 30.74
N SER A 18 -12.40 16.77 30.40
CA SER A 18 -13.24 17.39 29.36
C SER A 18 -12.96 16.87 27.94
N LYS A 19 -11.73 16.47 27.63
CA LYS A 19 -11.34 15.97 26.31
C LYS A 19 -11.88 14.58 26.02
N ALA A 20 -12.02 13.72 27.04
CA ALA A 20 -12.60 12.39 26.90
C ALA A 20 -14.09 12.46 26.47
N LYS A 21 -14.85 13.44 27.02
CA LYS A 21 -16.25 13.66 26.61
C LYS A 21 -16.36 14.11 25.16
N LEU A 22 -15.46 14.98 24.71
CA LEU A 22 -15.42 15.43 23.31
C LEU A 22 -15.11 14.27 22.36
N MET A 23 -14.15 13.42 22.72
CA MET A 23 -13.80 12.24 21.94
C MET A 23 -14.94 11.23 21.85
N LEU A 24 -15.57 10.91 22.99
CA LEU A 24 -16.73 10.01 22.99
C LEU A 24 -17.89 10.59 22.17
N GLY A 25 -18.14 11.91 22.29
CA GLY A 25 -19.16 12.60 21.51
C GLY A 25 -18.89 12.57 20.00
N SER A 26 -17.67 12.89 19.58
CA SER A 26 -17.30 12.85 18.16
C SER A 26 -17.29 11.42 17.62
N GLY A 27 -16.84 10.45 18.40
CA GLY A 27 -16.89 9.03 18.04
C GLY A 27 -18.32 8.53 17.89
N LEU A 28 -19.23 8.94 18.76
CA LEU A 28 -20.65 8.59 18.65
C LEU A 28 -21.28 9.20 17.38
N ILE A 29 -20.96 10.46 17.08
CA ILE A 29 -21.44 11.13 15.86
C ILE A 29 -20.93 10.39 14.61
N ALA A 30 -19.64 10.05 14.55
CA ALA A 30 -19.07 9.28 13.45
C ALA A 30 -19.72 7.90 13.31
N LEU A 31 -19.93 7.19 14.43
CA LEU A 31 -20.61 5.90 14.44
C LEU A 31 -22.05 5.98 13.93
N VAL A 32 -22.81 6.98 14.36
CA VAL A 32 -24.17 7.20 13.86
C VAL A 32 -24.17 7.54 12.38
N TYR A 33 -23.24 8.37 11.95
CA TYR A 33 -23.06 8.73 10.54
C TYR A 33 -22.76 7.49 9.68
N ASP A 34 -21.77 6.70 10.06
CA ASP A 34 -21.40 5.48 9.32
C ASP A 34 -22.49 4.40 9.39
N PHE A 35 -23.23 4.32 10.50
CA PHE A 35 -24.38 3.42 10.59
C PHE A 35 -25.49 3.81 9.61
N ILE A 36 -25.80 5.10 9.46
CA ILE A 36 -26.78 5.60 8.49
C ILE A 36 -26.30 5.33 7.06
N LEU A 37 -25.00 5.58 6.79
CA LEU A 37 -24.38 5.37 5.49
C LEU A 37 -24.41 3.88 5.09
N ASN A 38 -23.87 3.01 5.94
CA ASN A 38 -23.62 1.61 5.61
C ASN A 38 -24.81 0.69 5.88
N SER A 39 -25.60 0.94 6.94
CA SER A 39 -26.71 0.05 7.34
C SER A 39 -28.06 0.49 6.80
N LEU A 40 -28.33 1.79 6.76
CA LEU A 40 -29.57 2.32 6.22
C LEU A 40 -29.48 2.65 4.73
N GLY A 41 -28.28 2.87 4.21
CA GLY A 41 -28.07 3.14 2.80
C GLY A 41 -28.78 4.39 2.28
N TRP A 42 -28.91 5.45 3.11
CA TRP A 42 -29.62 6.67 2.72
C TRP A 42 -28.92 7.39 1.56
N TRP A 43 -27.60 7.23 1.42
CA TRP A 43 -26.83 7.68 0.26
C TRP A 43 -25.66 6.71 -0.01
N GLU A 44 -25.11 6.79 -1.20
CA GLU A 44 -23.94 5.97 -1.55
C GLU A 44 -22.68 6.48 -0.84
N GLU A 45 -21.86 5.57 -0.33
CA GLU A 45 -20.55 5.84 0.26
C GLU A 45 -19.68 6.68 -0.69
N VAL A 46 -19.72 6.35 -1.99
CA VAL A 46 -19.00 7.08 -3.02
C VAL A 46 -19.98 7.87 -3.90
N ILE A 47 -20.06 9.17 -3.69
CA ILE A 47 -20.85 10.07 -4.52
C ILE A 47 -20.13 10.33 -5.84
N ARG A 48 -20.73 9.92 -6.95
CA ARG A 48 -20.19 10.10 -8.29
C ARG A 48 -20.93 11.19 -9.05
N THR A 49 -20.22 11.90 -9.92
CA THR A 49 -20.87 12.86 -10.83
C THR A 49 -21.92 12.18 -11.73
N THR A 50 -21.73 10.91 -12.06
CA THR A 50 -22.67 10.09 -12.82
C THR A 50 -23.98 9.79 -12.09
N ALA A 51 -24.11 10.09 -10.81
CA ALA A 51 -25.39 10.05 -10.09
C ALA A 51 -26.37 11.16 -10.59
N PHE A 52 -25.83 12.20 -11.23
CA PHE A 52 -26.60 13.31 -11.77
C PHE A 52 -26.71 13.20 -13.31
N LYS A 53 -27.88 13.55 -13.88
CA LYS A 53 -28.11 13.49 -15.34
C LYS A 53 -27.10 14.30 -16.17
N TRP A 54 -26.66 15.46 -15.67
CA TRP A 54 -25.63 16.27 -16.34
C TRP A 54 -24.26 15.59 -16.28
N GLY A 55 -23.96 14.88 -15.22
CA GLY A 55 -22.70 14.16 -15.03
C GLY A 55 -22.63 12.90 -15.90
N THR A 56 -23.73 12.20 -16.14
CA THR A 56 -23.76 11.08 -17.10
C THR A 56 -23.48 11.60 -18.52
N ALA A 57 -24.12 12.67 -18.94
CA ALA A 57 -23.87 13.29 -20.25
C ALA A 57 -22.40 13.75 -20.41
N LEU A 58 -21.81 14.31 -19.34
CA LEU A 58 -20.40 14.68 -19.33
C LEU A 58 -19.49 13.45 -19.45
N ALA A 59 -19.76 12.42 -18.67
CA ALA A 59 -18.99 11.18 -18.68
C ALA A 59 -19.06 10.46 -20.04
N ASP A 60 -20.21 10.47 -20.69
CA ASP A 60 -20.38 9.85 -22.01
C ASP A 60 -19.61 10.58 -23.10
N GLN A 61 -19.61 11.91 -23.09
CA GLN A 61 -18.94 12.73 -24.10
C GLN A 61 -17.44 12.87 -23.88
N THR A 62 -17.02 13.12 -22.63
CA THR A 62 -15.63 13.48 -22.33
C THR A 62 -14.86 12.40 -21.57
N LYS A 63 -15.57 11.33 -21.13
CA LYS A 63 -15.04 10.29 -20.23
C LYS A 63 -14.52 10.84 -18.89
N LEU A 64 -14.93 12.05 -18.52
CA LEU A 64 -14.61 12.66 -17.24
C LEU A 64 -15.62 12.19 -16.18
N ASN A 65 -15.10 11.66 -15.09
CA ASN A 65 -15.91 11.28 -13.94
C ASN A 65 -15.18 11.70 -12.67
N ALA A 66 -15.87 12.40 -11.78
CA ALA A 66 -15.40 12.68 -10.44
C ALA A 66 -16.19 11.85 -9.43
N ALA A 67 -15.48 11.37 -8.42
CA ALA A 67 -16.05 10.64 -7.31
C ALA A 67 -15.46 11.16 -6.02
N VAL A 68 -16.29 11.30 -4.99
CA VAL A 68 -15.87 11.70 -3.64
C VAL A 68 -16.37 10.64 -2.68
N ASP A 69 -15.46 10.10 -1.91
CA ASP A 69 -15.76 9.19 -0.82
C ASP A 69 -16.19 10.01 0.40
N THR A 70 -17.29 9.61 1.01
CA THR A 70 -17.91 10.31 2.14
C THR A 70 -17.71 9.60 3.48
N ASP A 71 -16.84 8.60 3.54
CA ASP A 71 -16.52 7.88 4.78
C ASP A 71 -15.91 8.83 5.83
N ALA A 72 -16.45 8.80 7.04
CA ALA A 72 -15.99 9.63 8.15
C ALA A 72 -14.55 9.33 8.56
N ALA A 73 -14.12 8.08 8.46
CA ALA A 73 -12.76 7.67 8.79
C ALA A 73 -11.74 8.27 7.81
N LEU A 74 -12.05 8.29 6.51
CA LEU A 74 -11.19 8.90 5.49
C LEU A 74 -11.07 10.42 5.66
N LEU A 75 -12.18 11.08 6.04
CA LEU A 75 -12.19 12.51 6.32
C LEU A 75 -11.29 12.83 7.53
N GLY A 76 -11.39 12.05 8.60
CA GLY A 76 -10.53 12.17 9.77
C GLY A 76 -9.05 11.93 9.44
N LEU A 77 -8.75 10.90 8.64
CA LEU A 77 -7.39 10.60 8.19
C LEU A 77 -6.80 11.74 7.37
N GLY A 78 -7.58 12.34 6.46
CA GLY A 78 -7.17 13.51 5.67
C GLY A 78 -6.80 14.71 6.55
N TYR A 79 -7.55 14.94 7.63
CA TYR A 79 -7.24 16.00 8.60
C TYR A 79 -5.90 15.76 9.32
N PHE A 80 -5.64 14.53 9.78
CA PHE A 80 -4.38 14.18 10.45
C PHE A 80 -3.18 14.19 9.52
N THR A 81 -3.36 13.80 8.26
CA THR A 81 -2.31 13.80 7.23
C THR A 81 -1.79 15.21 6.96
N GLY A 82 -2.67 16.19 7.08
CA GLY A 82 -2.36 17.61 6.88
C GLY A 82 -2.40 18.03 5.41
N LEU A 83 -2.59 19.34 5.21
CA LEU A 83 -2.87 19.94 3.91
C LEU A 83 -1.84 19.60 2.84
N ARG A 84 -0.55 19.57 3.18
CA ARG A 84 0.53 19.33 2.21
C ARG A 84 0.43 17.97 1.54
N TYR A 85 0.28 16.92 2.33
CA TYR A 85 0.22 15.55 1.80
C TYR A 85 -1.16 15.25 1.20
N ALA A 86 -2.23 15.73 1.83
CA ALA A 86 -3.58 15.62 1.28
C ALA A 86 -3.69 16.29 -0.10
N ALA A 87 -3.06 17.46 -0.29
CA ALA A 87 -3.03 18.14 -1.59
C ALA A 87 -2.25 17.35 -2.66
N ILE A 88 -1.15 16.69 -2.30
CA ILE A 88 -0.39 15.84 -3.22
C ILE A 88 -1.22 14.62 -3.64
N ILE A 89 -1.91 13.98 -2.69
CA ILE A 89 -2.79 12.84 -2.98
C ILE A 89 -3.95 13.27 -3.89
N ALA A 90 -4.59 14.39 -3.56
CA ALA A 90 -5.65 14.97 -4.39
C ALA A 90 -5.16 15.31 -5.80
N ALA A 91 -3.99 15.92 -5.95
CA ALA A 91 -3.39 16.22 -7.25
C ALA A 91 -3.15 14.95 -8.07
N GLY A 92 -2.64 13.87 -7.47
CA GLY A 92 -2.47 12.57 -8.12
C GLY A 92 -3.81 11.98 -8.56
N SER A 93 -4.85 12.09 -7.73
CA SER A 93 -6.20 11.66 -8.05
C SER A 93 -6.79 12.45 -9.23
N PHE A 94 -6.69 13.78 -9.19
CA PHE A 94 -7.12 14.65 -10.31
C PHE A 94 -6.38 14.30 -11.61
N PHE A 95 -5.07 14.14 -11.56
CA PHE A 95 -4.28 13.75 -12.71
C PHE A 95 -4.74 12.42 -13.31
N SER A 96 -4.97 11.41 -12.46
CA SER A 96 -5.42 10.10 -12.91
C SER A 96 -6.80 10.15 -13.57
N TRP A 97 -7.78 10.81 -12.93
CA TRP A 97 -9.17 10.79 -13.38
C TRP A 97 -9.48 11.80 -14.48
N PHE A 98 -8.82 12.96 -14.50
CA PHE A 98 -9.12 14.02 -15.47
C PHE A 98 -8.12 14.10 -16.61
N VAL A 99 -6.94 13.49 -16.48
CA VAL A 99 -5.92 13.52 -17.53
C VAL A 99 -5.67 12.11 -18.09
N CYS A 100 -5.26 11.16 -17.24
CA CYS A 100 -4.86 9.85 -17.74
C CYS A 100 -6.01 9.05 -18.35
N ILE A 101 -7.19 9.04 -17.74
CA ILE A 101 -8.34 8.28 -18.27
C ILE A 101 -8.78 8.81 -19.63
N PRO A 102 -9.06 10.11 -19.82
CA PRO A 102 -9.39 10.64 -21.15
C PRO A 102 -8.31 10.39 -22.21
N ILE A 103 -7.03 10.50 -21.83
CA ILE A 103 -5.92 10.21 -22.74
C ILE A 103 -5.96 8.75 -23.22
N VAL A 104 -6.19 7.80 -22.33
CA VAL A 104 -6.29 6.37 -22.69
C VAL A 104 -7.42 6.13 -23.70
N TYR A 105 -8.59 6.71 -23.46
CA TYR A 105 -9.71 6.64 -24.41
C TYR A 105 -9.39 7.30 -25.77
N TYR A 106 -8.69 8.41 -25.76
CA TYR A 106 -8.34 9.14 -26.97
C TYR A 106 -7.26 8.43 -27.81
N LEU A 107 -6.26 7.83 -27.17
CA LEU A 107 -5.14 7.19 -27.87
C LEU A 107 -5.50 5.83 -28.47
N ALA A 108 -6.43 5.09 -27.87
CA ALA A 108 -6.73 3.74 -28.30
C ALA A 108 -8.25 3.41 -28.25
N PRO A 109 -9.11 4.17 -28.94
CA PRO A 109 -10.57 4.00 -28.85
C PRO A 109 -11.05 2.64 -29.35
N GLU A 110 -10.38 2.06 -30.35
CA GLU A 110 -10.72 0.77 -30.96
C GLU A 110 -10.09 -0.44 -30.26
N HIS A 111 -9.26 -0.20 -29.23
CA HIS A 111 -8.66 -1.30 -28.50
C HIS A 111 -9.73 -2.15 -27.79
N ILE A 112 -9.67 -3.45 -28.00
CA ILE A 112 -10.67 -4.39 -27.49
C ILE A 112 -10.26 -4.85 -26.07
N MET A 113 -11.13 -4.60 -25.10
CA MET A 113 -11.00 -5.11 -23.74
C MET A 113 -11.90 -6.31 -23.54
N GLN A 114 -11.43 -7.28 -22.75
CA GLN A 114 -12.26 -8.41 -22.30
C GLN A 114 -12.99 -8.02 -20.99
N ILE A 115 -14.31 -7.90 -21.06
CA ILE A 115 -15.16 -7.59 -19.91
C ILE A 115 -16.18 -8.70 -19.76
N ASN A 116 -16.11 -9.47 -18.68
CA ASN A 116 -16.99 -10.61 -18.40
C ASN A 116 -17.10 -11.62 -19.57
N GLY A 117 -15.99 -11.84 -20.28
CA GLY A 117 -15.96 -12.76 -21.43
C GLY A 117 -16.46 -12.16 -22.75
N HIS A 118 -16.87 -10.90 -22.78
CA HIS A 118 -17.25 -10.16 -23.98
C HIS A 118 -16.14 -9.22 -24.42
N ALA A 119 -15.90 -9.17 -25.72
CA ALA A 119 -14.98 -8.22 -26.34
C ALA A 119 -15.69 -6.86 -26.50
N VAL A 120 -15.26 -5.84 -25.75
CA VAL A 120 -15.86 -4.51 -25.76
C VAL A 120 -14.80 -3.51 -26.21
N PRO A 121 -15.10 -2.61 -27.16
CA PRO A 121 -14.19 -1.52 -27.52
C PRO A 121 -13.91 -0.61 -26.32
N LEU A 122 -12.70 -0.10 -26.22
CA LEU A 122 -12.30 0.78 -25.13
C LEU A 122 -13.21 2.03 -25.04
N ALA A 123 -13.66 2.53 -26.17
CA ALA A 123 -14.58 3.67 -26.23
C ALA A 123 -15.90 3.45 -25.49
N GLU A 124 -16.37 2.20 -25.40
CA GLU A 124 -17.61 1.80 -24.72
C GLU A 124 -17.36 1.20 -23.32
N ALA A 125 -16.10 0.99 -22.96
CA ALA A 125 -15.73 0.37 -21.71
C ALA A 125 -16.08 1.26 -20.49
N PRO A 126 -16.52 0.68 -19.35
CA PRO A 126 -16.76 1.44 -18.12
C PRO A 126 -15.49 2.13 -17.64
N ILE A 127 -15.59 3.41 -17.28
CA ILE A 127 -14.48 4.25 -16.83
C ILE A 127 -13.69 3.58 -15.69
N ARG A 128 -14.38 2.97 -14.71
CA ARG A 128 -13.73 2.25 -13.60
C ARG A 128 -12.85 1.09 -14.08
N LYS A 129 -13.28 0.38 -15.13
CA LYS A 129 -12.50 -0.76 -15.68
C LYS A 129 -11.23 -0.24 -16.36
N VAL A 130 -11.33 0.84 -17.11
CA VAL A 130 -10.18 1.49 -17.74
C VAL A 130 -9.19 2.00 -16.68
N PHE A 131 -9.67 2.57 -15.59
CA PHE A 131 -8.82 2.93 -14.47
C PHE A 131 -8.07 1.72 -13.91
N LEU A 132 -8.77 0.62 -13.64
CA LEU A 132 -8.17 -0.57 -13.01
C LEU A 132 -7.15 -1.27 -13.91
N ASP A 133 -7.42 -1.34 -15.23
CA ASP A 133 -6.60 -2.12 -16.16
C ASP A 133 -5.45 -1.32 -16.78
N TYR A 134 -5.52 0.02 -16.79
CA TYR A 134 -4.49 0.88 -17.41
C TYR A 134 -3.91 1.89 -16.43
N VAL A 135 -4.72 2.83 -15.95
CA VAL A 135 -4.22 4.00 -15.21
C VAL A 135 -3.61 3.61 -13.86
N ARG A 136 -4.22 2.65 -13.17
CA ARG A 136 -3.70 2.12 -11.91
C ARG A 136 -2.26 1.60 -12.03
N HIS A 137 -1.91 1.00 -13.15
CA HIS A 137 -0.55 0.47 -13.38
C HIS A 137 0.51 1.56 -13.47
N ILE A 138 0.14 2.74 -13.97
CA ILE A 138 1.02 3.92 -13.96
C ILE A 138 1.35 4.31 -12.51
N GLY A 139 0.32 4.37 -11.65
CA GLY A 139 0.49 4.65 -10.22
C GLY A 139 1.36 3.61 -9.51
N ILE A 140 1.16 2.33 -9.82
CA ILE A 140 1.97 1.24 -9.28
C ILE A 140 3.42 1.38 -9.70
N GLY A 141 3.69 1.69 -10.96
CA GLY A 141 5.04 1.93 -11.46
C GLY A 141 5.73 3.13 -10.79
N MET A 142 4.99 4.23 -10.60
CA MET A 142 5.50 5.40 -9.88
C MET A 142 5.83 5.05 -8.41
N LEU A 143 4.97 4.27 -7.74
CA LEU A 143 5.20 3.84 -6.36
C LEU A 143 6.44 2.94 -6.25
N ALA A 144 6.59 2.00 -7.18
CA ALA A 144 7.76 1.13 -7.25
C ALA A 144 9.06 1.92 -7.44
N MET A 145 9.04 2.86 -8.38
CA MET A 145 10.19 3.73 -8.66
C MET A 145 10.53 4.64 -7.48
N ALA A 146 9.53 5.20 -6.81
CA ALA A 146 9.73 5.99 -5.61
C ALA A 146 10.37 5.17 -4.48
N GLY A 147 9.99 3.90 -4.33
CA GLY A 147 10.60 2.98 -3.39
C GLY A 147 12.07 2.69 -3.71
N ILE A 148 12.39 2.42 -4.98
CA ILE A 148 13.76 2.18 -5.43
C ILE A 148 14.62 3.42 -5.20
N ILE A 149 14.15 4.60 -5.62
CA ILE A 149 14.87 5.87 -5.42
C ILE A 149 15.06 6.15 -3.93
N GLY A 150 14.03 5.92 -3.10
CA GLY A 150 14.11 6.06 -1.65
C GLY A 150 15.20 5.17 -1.05
N LEU A 151 15.28 3.91 -1.47
CA LEU A 151 16.31 2.97 -1.05
C LEU A 151 17.72 3.41 -1.48
N LEU A 152 17.86 3.84 -2.73
CA LEU A 152 19.15 4.34 -3.23
C LEU A 152 19.62 5.57 -2.44
N ASN A 153 18.72 6.50 -2.13
CA ASN A 153 19.03 7.68 -1.32
C ASN A 153 19.43 7.31 0.12
N MET A 154 18.83 6.26 0.67
CA MET A 154 19.11 5.76 2.02
C MET A 154 20.21 4.68 2.05
N SER A 155 20.79 4.31 0.92
CA SER A 155 21.70 3.17 0.83
C SER A 155 22.88 3.23 1.80
N LYS A 156 23.46 4.41 2.02
CA LYS A 156 24.56 4.62 2.98
C LYS A 156 24.11 4.35 4.43
N VAL A 157 22.91 4.80 4.79
CA VAL A 157 22.34 4.59 6.12
C VAL A 157 22.03 3.12 6.31
N VAL A 158 21.38 2.49 5.32
CA VAL A 158 21.06 1.07 5.33
C VAL A 158 22.33 0.23 5.46
N ALA A 159 23.36 0.52 4.65
CA ALA A 159 24.65 -0.18 4.72
C ALA A 159 25.31 -0.03 6.10
N SER A 160 25.25 1.14 6.71
CA SER A 160 25.80 1.36 8.06
C SER A 160 25.00 0.57 9.13
N VAL A 161 23.69 0.54 9.03
CA VAL A 161 22.83 -0.22 9.96
C VAL A 161 23.06 -1.71 9.84
N VAL A 162 23.12 -2.25 8.62
CA VAL A 162 23.43 -3.67 8.37
C VAL A 162 24.82 -4.02 8.87
N LYS A 163 25.81 -3.19 8.58
CA LYS A 163 27.19 -3.39 9.08
C LYS A 163 27.23 -3.42 10.60
N ASN A 164 26.58 -2.46 11.26
CA ASN A 164 26.56 -2.41 12.72
C ASN A 164 25.78 -3.60 13.31
N ALA A 165 24.64 -3.99 12.71
CA ALA A 165 23.89 -5.16 13.15
C ALA A 165 24.74 -6.45 13.04
N VAL A 166 25.48 -6.64 11.95
CA VAL A 166 26.38 -7.78 11.80
C VAL A 166 27.51 -7.73 12.83
N LEU A 167 28.13 -6.57 13.04
CA LEU A 167 29.17 -6.40 14.06
C LEU A 167 28.63 -6.63 15.48
N ASP A 168 27.42 -6.21 15.76
CA ASP A 168 26.78 -6.41 17.09
C ASP A 168 26.41 -7.87 17.36
N ILE A 169 26.11 -8.68 16.32
CA ILE A 169 25.92 -10.14 16.46
C ILE A 169 27.23 -10.81 16.91
N PHE A 170 28.36 -10.36 16.40
CA PHE A 170 29.67 -10.91 16.72
C PHE A 170 30.37 -10.24 17.92
N SER A 171 29.85 -9.10 18.36
CA SER A 171 30.37 -8.32 19.47
C SER A 171 29.45 -8.48 20.66
N SER A 172 29.92 -9.17 21.70
CA SER A 172 29.19 -9.27 22.99
C SER A 172 29.20 -7.91 23.71
N LYS A 173 28.55 -6.90 23.14
CA LYS A 173 28.35 -5.64 23.85
C LYS A 173 27.36 -5.83 24.98
N THR A 174 27.83 -5.65 26.20
CA THR A 174 27.01 -5.55 27.42
C THR A 174 25.98 -4.43 27.22
N VAL A 175 24.72 -4.79 27.42
CA VAL A 175 23.60 -3.83 27.39
C VAL A 175 23.88 -2.73 28.40
N ASP A 176 23.89 -1.50 27.96
CA ASP A 176 24.08 -0.32 28.83
C ASP A 176 22.93 -0.29 29.85
N VAL A 177 23.26 -0.51 31.13
CA VAL A 177 22.30 -0.73 32.22
C VAL A 177 21.49 0.53 32.54
N ASN A 178 21.92 1.71 32.05
CA ASN A 178 21.35 3.01 32.37
C ASN A 178 20.27 3.50 31.41
N LEU A 179 19.87 2.70 30.39
CA LEU A 179 18.80 3.07 29.48
C LEU A 179 17.42 2.85 30.12
N LEU A 180 16.53 3.82 29.97
CA LEU A 180 15.12 3.70 30.33
C LEU A 180 14.50 2.48 29.64
N ARG A 181 13.56 1.80 30.31
CA ARG A 181 12.89 0.61 29.76
C ARG A 181 12.30 0.84 28.37
N THR A 182 11.81 2.06 28.09
CA THR A 182 11.24 2.48 26.80
C THR A 182 12.27 2.72 25.71
N GLN A 183 13.56 2.78 26.07
CA GLN A 183 14.69 2.98 25.14
C GLN A 183 15.52 1.70 24.94
N ARG A 184 15.11 0.61 25.57
CA ARG A 184 15.78 -0.69 25.41
C ARG A 184 15.20 -1.42 24.22
N ASP A 185 16.03 -1.63 23.20
CA ASP A 185 15.69 -2.48 22.07
C ASP A 185 15.88 -3.97 22.39
N VAL A 186 15.24 -4.81 21.59
CA VAL A 186 15.43 -6.25 21.64
C VAL A 186 16.88 -6.57 21.30
N PRO A 187 17.57 -7.46 22.06
CA PRO A 187 18.94 -7.85 21.75
C PRO A 187 19.06 -8.34 20.31
N THR A 188 20.08 -7.86 19.59
CA THR A 188 20.31 -8.18 18.17
C THR A 188 20.43 -9.69 17.93
N SER A 189 20.90 -10.45 18.91
CA SER A 189 20.96 -11.92 18.85
C SER A 189 19.57 -12.57 18.74
N TRP A 190 18.55 -12.05 19.44
CA TRP A 190 17.18 -12.54 19.35
C TRP A 190 16.54 -12.19 17.99
N ILE A 191 16.85 -11.00 17.49
CA ILE A 191 16.40 -10.58 16.16
C ILE A 191 17.04 -11.48 15.10
N GLY A 192 18.35 -11.73 15.19
CA GLY A 192 19.06 -12.64 14.30
C GLY A 192 18.53 -14.07 14.36
N ALA A 193 18.28 -14.60 15.55
CA ALA A 193 17.68 -15.92 15.73
C ALA A 193 16.26 -16.00 15.14
N GLY A 194 15.45 -14.96 15.32
CA GLY A 194 14.10 -14.87 14.75
C GLY A 194 14.13 -14.84 13.21
N ILE A 195 15.01 -14.04 12.62
CA ILE A 195 15.19 -14.00 11.17
C ILE A 195 15.63 -15.37 10.63
N LEU A 196 16.60 -16.00 11.27
CA LEU A 196 17.09 -17.32 10.87
C LEU A 196 15.99 -18.38 10.97
N LEU A 197 15.22 -18.37 12.05
CA LEU A 197 14.09 -19.29 12.23
C LEU A 197 13.04 -19.09 11.11
N CYS A 198 12.61 -17.86 10.88
CA CYS A 198 11.65 -17.56 9.82
C CYS A 198 12.17 -17.95 8.43
N THR A 199 13.47 -17.72 8.17
CA THR A 199 14.15 -18.13 6.94
C THR A 199 14.09 -19.62 6.72
N VAL A 200 14.44 -20.42 7.74
CA VAL A 200 14.44 -21.89 7.67
C VAL A 200 13.01 -22.41 7.48
N LEU A 201 12.05 -21.88 8.23
CA LEU A 201 10.64 -22.28 8.10
C LEU A 201 10.08 -21.96 6.72
N PHE A 202 10.38 -20.77 6.18
CA PHE A 202 9.95 -20.40 4.85
C PHE A 202 10.58 -21.28 3.78
N ALA A 203 11.91 -21.48 3.83
CA ALA A 203 12.63 -22.31 2.89
C ALA A 203 12.13 -23.77 2.91
N ALA A 204 11.91 -24.31 4.11
CA ALA A 204 11.36 -25.65 4.27
C ALA A 204 9.93 -25.75 3.69
N TYR A 205 9.04 -24.82 4.06
CA TYR A 205 7.68 -24.77 3.55
C TYR A 205 7.66 -24.71 2.02
N PHE A 206 8.44 -23.78 1.44
CA PHE A 206 8.48 -23.60 -0.01
C PHE A 206 9.07 -24.82 -0.71
N HIS A 207 10.14 -25.40 -0.17
CA HIS A 207 10.78 -26.58 -0.74
C HIS A 207 9.84 -27.80 -0.78
N PHE A 208 9.14 -28.08 0.34
CA PHE A 208 8.27 -29.27 0.43
C PHE A 208 6.95 -29.10 -0.30
N MET A 209 6.44 -27.88 -0.45
CA MET A 209 5.11 -27.65 -1.03
C MET A 209 5.15 -27.29 -2.51
N TYR A 210 6.20 -26.60 -3.00
CA TYR A 210 6.19 -25.99 -4.31
C TYR A 210 7.44 -26.24 -5.15
N ALA A 211 8.61 -26.39 -4.57
CA ALA A 211 9.85 -26.47 -5.33
C ALA A 211 10.15 -27.92 -5.76
N GLU A 212 10.46 -28.10 -7.05
CA GLU A 212 10.93 -29.36 -7.60
C GLU A 212 12.45 -29.53 -7.43
N SER A 213 13.16 -28.42 -7.19
CA SER A 213 14.62 -28.41 -7.09
C SER A 213 15.11 -27.41 -6.02
N PHE A 214 16.25 -27.73 -5.43
CA PHE A 214 16.86 -26.87 -4.39
C PHE A 214 17.27 -25.50 -4.92
N SER A 215 17.64 -25.40 -6.20
CA SER A 215 17.95 -24.09 -6.84
C SER A 215 16.73 -23.17 -6.88
N GLN A 216 15.55 -23.70 -7.13
CA GLN A 216 14.29 -22.95 -7.12
C GLN A 216 13.98 -22.40 -5.71
N THR A 217 14.24 -23.21 -4.68
CA THR A 217 14.09 -22.77 -3.28
C THR A 217 15.00 -21.60 -2.94
N ILE A 218 16.26 -21.64 -3.39
CA ILE A 218 17.20 -20.55 -3.17
C ILE A 218 16.74 -19.26 -3.85
N VAL A 219 16.32 -19.36 -5.13
CA VAL A 219 15.83 -18.18 -5.88
C VAL A 219 14.59 -17.58 -5.22
N ALA A 220 13.60 -18.40 -4.85
CA ALA A 220 12.41 -17.93 -4.16
C ALA A 220 12.76 -17.25 -2.82
N PHE A 221 13.65 -17.85 -2.05
CA PHE A 221 14.13 -17.27 -0.80
C PHE A 221 14.79 -15.91 -0.99
N LEU A 222 15.69 -15.78 -1.97
CA LEU A 222 16.35 -14.50 -2.26
C LEU A 222 15.33 -13.42 -2.69
N ILE A 223 14.34 -13.79 -3.51
CA ILE A 223 13.28 -12.87 -3.91
C ILE A 223 12.52 -12.37 -2.68
N VAL A 224 12.06 -13.28 -1.82
CA VAL A 224 11.29 -12.92 -0.62
C VAL A 224 12.11 -12.03 0.31
N LEU A 225 13.37 -12.35 0.55
CA LEU A 225 14.23 -11.56 1.43
C LEU A 225 14.46 -10.15 0.90
N ILE A 226 14.80 -10.01 -0.39
CA ILE A 226 15.05 -8.71 -1.01
C ILE A 226 13.76 -7.90 -1.08
N MET A 227 12.67 -8.51 -1.55
CA MET A 227 11.39 -7.82 -1.71
C MET A 227 10.77 -7.44 -0.37
N SER A 228 10.82 -8.31 0.63
CA SER A 228 10.32 -8.02 1.98
C SER A 228 11.01 -6.79 2.56
N PHE A 229 12.33 -6.71 2.47
CA PHE A 229 13.08 -5.55 2.93
C PHE A 229 12.72 -4.28 2.15
N LEU A 230 12.69 -4.36 0.82
CA LEU A 230 12.41 -3.23 -0.07
C LEU A 230 10.99 -2.69 0.15
N LEU A 231 10.00 -3.59 0.18
CA LEU A 231 8.60 -3.21 0.37
C LEU A 231 8.31 -2.71 1.79
N SER A 232 9.03 -3.22 2.80
CA SER A 232 8.92 -2.70 4.17
C SER A 232 9.32 -1.24 4.26
N VAL A 233 10.43 -0.84 3.61
CA VAL A 233 10.88 0.57 3.58
C VAL A 233 9.84 1.47 2.90
N VAL A 234 9.29 1.01 1.76
CA VAL A 234 8.23 1.75 1.04
C VAL A 234 6.96 1.84 1.88
N GLY A 235 6.53 0.74 2.47
CA GLY A 235 5.33 0.68 3.32
C GLY A 235 5.45 1.60 4.53
N ILE A 236 6.55 1.52 5.27
CA ILE A 236 6.81 2.39 6.44
C ILE A 236 6.82 3.86 6.03
N SER A 237 7.45 4.21 4.92
CA SER A 237 7.48 5.60 4.43
C SER A 237 6.09 6.08 4.04
N SER A 238 5.30 5.24 3.36
CA SER A 238 3.92 5.56 2.99
C SER A 238 3.05 5.78 4.24
N ILE A 239 3.05 4.85 5.18
CA ILE A 239 2.30 4.96 6.44
C ILE A 239 2.73 6.21 7.22
N ALA A 240 4.03 6.51 7.24
CA ALA A 240 4.56 7.67 7.96
C ALA A 240 4.02 9.01 7.43
N TYR A 241 3.76 9.12 6.12
CA TYR A 241 3.34 10.37 5.49
C TYR A 241 1.84 10.44 5.21
N THR A 242 1.22 9.34 4.80
CA THR A 242 -0.17 9.30 4.37
C THR A 242 -1.12 8.65 5.36
N GLY A 243 -0.58 7.85 6.29
CA GLY A 243 -1.38 7.03 7.21
C GLY A 243 -2.02 5.80 6.56
N THR A 244 -1.77 5.56 5.26
CA THR A 244 -2.35 4.43 4.52
C THR A 244 -1.27 3.53 3.95
N GLU A 245 -1.57 2.24 3.86
CA GLU A 245 -0.68 1.25 3.27
C GLU A 245 -0.96 1.11 1.77
N PRO A 246 0.06 1.20 0.90
CA PRO A 246 -0.11 1.01 -0.54
C PRO A 246 -0.14 -0.50 -0.92
N VAL A 247 -0.87 -1.32 -0.15
CA VAL A 247 -0.86 -2.79 -0.24
C VAL A 247 -1.12 -3.28 -1.67
N SER A 248 -2.14 -2.76 -2.32
CA SER A 248 -2.51 -3.24 -3.67
C SER A 248 -1.43 -2.97 -4.72
N GLY A 249 -0.73 -1.84 -4.63
CA GLY A 249 0.38 -1.50 -5.52
C GLY A 249 1.60 -2.37 -5.25
N MET A 250 1.96 -2.53 -3.98
CA MET A 250 3.07 -3.38 -3.54
C MET A 250 2.85 -4.83 -3.93
N THR A 251 1.63 -5.35 -3.77
CA THR A 251 1.30 -6.74 -4.13
C THR A 251 1.48 -6.99 -5.63
N ILE A 252 0.99 -6.10 -6.50
CA ILE A 252 1.14 -6.26 -7.95
C ILE A 252 2.62 -6.18 -8.35
N PHE A 253 3.37 -5.25 -7.78
CA PHE A 253 4.81 -5.13 -8.01
C PHE A 253 5.56 -6.41 -7.60
N MET A 254 5.23 -6.95 -6.43
CA MET A 254 5.76 -8.23 -5.93
C MET A 254 5.45 -9.38 -6.89
N ILE A 255 4.20 -9.50 -7.34
CA ILE A 255 3.78 -10.55 -8.27
C ILE A 255 4.56 -10.46 -9.59
N ILE A 256 4.70 -9.27 -10.16
CA ILE A 256 5.41 -9.09 -11.45
C ILE A 256 6.88 -9.52 -11.31
N ILE A 257 7.59 -9.03 -10.29
CA ILE A 257 9.00 -9.36 -10.10
C ILE A 257 9.17 -10.85 -9.78
N SER A 258 8.34 -11.39 -8.89
CA SER A 258 8.40 -12.80 -8.53
C SER A 258 8.12 -13.69 -9.75
N ALA A 259 7.12 -13.36 -10.57
CA ALA A 259 6.80 -14.11 -11.77
C ALA A 259 7.99 -14.11 -12.76
N VAL A 260 8.61 -12.96 -13.01
CA VAL A 260 9.77 -12.86 -13.91
C VAL A 260 10.95 -13.69 -13.38
N CYS A 261 11.31 -13.52 -12.11
CA CYS A 261 12.45 -14.20 -11.52
C CYS A 261 12.23 -15.73 -11.38
N LEU A 262 11.04 -16.16 -10.97
CA LEU A 262 10.73 -17.59 -10.83
C LEU A 262 10.63 -18.28 -12.19
N THR A 263 10.08 -17.60 -13.20
CA THR A 263 10.06 -18.10 -14.57
C THR A 263 11.48 -18.25 -15.11
N ALA A 264 12.36 -17.28 -14.87
CA ALA A 264 13.77 -17.36 -15.22
C ALA A 264 14.52 -18.50 -14.50
N ALA A 265 14.07 -18.87 -13.28
CA ALA A 265 14.57 -20.02 -12.53
C ALA A 265 13.98 -21.38 -12.99
N GLY A 266 13.16 -21.39 -14.06
CA GLY A 266 12.57 -22.60 -14.62
C GLY A 266 11.27 -23.05 -13.96
N MET A 267 10.68 -22.23 -13.07
CA MET A 267 9.36 -22.50 -12.49
C MET A 267 8.27 -21.98 -13.43
N THR A 268 7.66 -22.88 -14.19
CA THR A 268 6.61 -22.56 -15.17
C THR A 268 5.28 -23.22 -14.79
N GLY A 269 4.16 -22.66 -15.25
CA GLY A 269 2.84 -23.21 -15.02
C GLY A 269 2.25 -22.87 -13.64
N LYS A 270 1.49 -23.81 -13.06
CA LYS A 270 0.78 -23.61 -11.78
C LYS A 270 1.69 -23.29 -10.61
N VAL A 271 2.92 -23.79 -10.61
CA VAL A 271 3.90 -23.58 -9.53
C VAL A 271 4.49 -22.17 -9.54
N GLY A 272 4.62 -21.54 -10.71
CA GLY A 272 5.13 -20.17 -10.83
C GLY A 272 4.09 -19.09 -10.54
N MET A 273 2.80 -19.44 -10.38
CA MET A 273 1.71 -18.50 -10.11
C MET A 273 1.28 -18.43 -8.64
N ILE A 274 1.81 -19.28 -7.78
CA ILE A 274 1.56 -19.30 -6.34
C ILE A 274 2.66 -18.56 -5.59
#